data_dc334b43c11a86c8200aebbd3b055da2
#
_entry.id   dc334b43c11a86c8200aebbd3b055da2
#
_cell.length_a   1.000
_cell.length_b   1.000
_cell.length_c   1.000
_cell.angle_alpha   90.00
_cell.angle_beta   90.00
_cell.angle_gamma   90.00
#
_symmetry.space_group_name_H-M   'P 1'
#
loop_
_entity.id
_entity.type
_entity.pdbx_description
1 polymer ?
#
loop_
_entity_poly.entity_id
_entity_poly.type
_entity_poly.pdbx_seq_one_letter_code
_entity_poly.pdbx_strand_id
1 'polypeptide(L)'
;QEFTSDQRSRAIQRIADVRTLRAQQFSEDAGPLAHSVRPDTYREINNFYTATVYEKGAELVRMLKMLIGDDAFSRGIQLYFERCDGTAATVEDFLACFEASSGRDLQHFALWYEQAGTPSVTIAASYDQDAKTLSLELSQETPPTPGQPDKKPLVIPLAIGLIGESGTELPLKAEIDAFDGASAAELKRGLIELTSARRHIVFRDLGERVVISALRGFSAPVQLVQSASDEDLSLQCAFDPDPCVRWQAAQTYATRLLVAAARAPASGRNHSGIASFTEALRKAVSAGGDPAFTAQLLTLPSETDIAREIGDNVDPDAIYDGRQRLRADVGRALSTELLRLYRDLASDAPYSPDAASAGRRALRNTALDLLTSADEAAGTPLARAQFDTASNMTDRIAALTVLCLTESAAREDALEEFYKRYAGDALIIDKWLSLQATMPHPGTLDRVRGLMRTEQFSMANPNRVRALIGGFAANQRQFNAPDGSGYDFIGECVLLLDPKNPHVAVRLLSAFRTWRMMEPRRCRLAEAMLRRIQGVASLSPDVRDIVDRSLA
;
A
#
# COMPACT_ATOMS: atom_id res chain seq x y z
N GLN A 1 8.01 14.80 10.53
CA GLN A 1 7.74 14.51 9.10
C GLN A 1 6.24 14.40 8.85
N GLU A 2 5.51 13.55 9.59
CA GLU A 2 4.05 13.38 9.45
C GLU A 2 3.30 14.71 9.64
N PHE A 3 3.62 15.48 10.70
CA PHE A 3 3.04 16.80 10.91
C PHE A 3 3.22 17.74 9.72
N THR A 4 4.40 17.78 9.12
CA THR A 4 4.68 18.63 7.94
C THR A 4 3.90 18.15 6.72
N SER A 5 3.75 16.85 6.55
CA SER A 5 2.99 16.24 5.46
C SER A 5 1.48 16.46 5.63
N ASP A 6 0.97 16.38 6.87
CA ASP A 6 -0.43 16.66 7.22
C ASP A 6 -0.85 18.09 6.85
N GLN A 7 0.06 19.05 6.89
CA GLN A 7 -0.19 20.43 6.47
C GLN A 7 -0.42 20.58 4.95
N ARG A 8 0.01 19.62 4.15
CA ARG A 8 -0.10 19.66 2.69
C ARG A 8 -1.25 18.80 2.16
N SER A 9 -1.29 17.53 2.53
CA SER A 9 -2.30 16.57 2.03
C SER A 9 -2.37 15.37 2.97
N ARG A 10 -3.07 15.56 4.09
CA ARG A 10 -3.15 14.57 5.18
C ARG A 10 -3.64 13.20 4.69
N ALA A 11 -4.72 13.17 3.92
CA ALA A 11 -5.30 11.92 3.44
C ALA A 11 -4.31 11.12 2.57
N ILE A 12 -3.59 11.80 1.67
CA ILE A 12 -2.64 11.18 0.77
C ILE A 12 -1.43 10.64 1.52
N GLN A 13 -0.89 11.44 2.43
CA GLN A 13 0.24 10.98 3.25
C GLN A 13 -0.16 9.78 4.10
N ARG A 14 -1.35 9.83 4.71
CA ARG A 14 -1.86 8.71 5.53
C ARG A 14 -2.01 7.42 4.72
N ILE A 15 -2.55 7.49 3.51
CA ILE A 15 -2.65 6.33 2.60
C ILE A 15 -1.26 5.80 2.23
N ALA A 16 -0.30 6.68 1.98
CA ALA A 16 1.08 6.28 1.66
C ALA A 16 1.76 5.58 2.84
N ASP A 17 1.62 6.12 4.06
CA ASP A 17 2.17 5.53 5.29
C ASP A 17 1.56 4.15 5.56
N VAL A 18 0.23 4.01 5.43
CA VAL A 18 -0.47 2.72 5.60
C VAL A 18 -0.01 1.69 4.57
N ARG A 19 0.19 2.09 3.30
CA ARG A 19 0.74 1.20 2.27
C ARG A 19 2.15 0.72 2.63
N THR A 20 3.01 1.63 3.07
CA THR A 20 4.40 1.30 3.48
C THR A 20 4.39 0.37 4.68
N LEU A 21 3.61 0.69 5.71
CA LEU A 21 3.48 -0.13 6.91
C LEU A 21 3.05 -1.56 6.56
N ARG A 22 1.98 -1.73 5.77
CA ARG A 22 1.48 -3.05 5.37
C ARG A 22 2.46 -3.83 4.49
N ALA A 23 3.12 -3.15 3.56
CA ALA A 23 4.04 -3.80 2.62
C ALA A 23 5.35 -4.24 3.28
N GLN A 24 5.86 -3.47 4.24
CA GLN A 24 7.17 -3.68 4.84
C GLN A 24 7.05 -4.20 6.27
N GLN A 25 6.40 -3.46 7.17
CA GLN A 25 6.40 -3.72 8.59
C GLN A 25 5.53 -4.93 8.97
N PHE A 26 4.32 -5.06 8.41
CA PHE A 26 3.49 -6.25 8.67
C PHE A 26 4.15 -7.54 8.15
N SER A 27 4.89 -7.44 7.04
CA SER A 27 5.67 -8.56 6.52
C SER A 27 6.87 -8.90 7.42
N GLU A 28 7.47 -7.91 8.06
CA GLU A 28 8.56 -8.09 9.02
C GLU A 28 8.03 -8.76 10.30
N ASP A 29 6.91 -8.30 10.83
CA ASP A 29 6.25 -8.89 12.02
C ASP A 29 5.74 -10.32 11.79
N ALA A 30 5.42 -10.70 10.56
CA ALA A 30 4.98 -12.04 10.19
C ALA A 30 6.15 -13.01 9.93
N GLY A 31 7.39 -12.50 9.89
CA GLY A 31 8.58 -13.27 9.55
C GLY A 31 9.37 -13.80 10.76
N PRO A 32 10.40 -14.61 10.50
CA PRO A 32 11.26 -15.18 11.54
C PRO A 32 12.13 -14.13 12.26
N LEU A 33 12.21 -12.91 11.73
CA LEU A 33 12.95 -11.78 12.29
C LEU A 33 12.04 -10.79 13.02
N ALA A 34 10.79 -11.15 13.32
CA ALA A 34 9.88 -10.32 14.09
C ALA A 34 10.49 -9.94 15.44
N HIS A 35 10.42 -8.66 15.78
CA HIS A 35 10.95 -8.10 17.02
C HIS A 35 10.07 -6.94 17.51
N SER A 36 10.26 -6.56 18.79
CA SER A 36 9.57 -5.41 19.38
C SER A 36 10.03 -4.07 18.76
N VAL A 37 9.22 -3.01 18.94
CA VAL A 37 9.61 -1.64 18.53
C VAL A 37 10.83 -1.16 19.31
N ARG A 38 10.95 -1.61 20.56
CA ARG A 38 12.15 -1.43 21.40
C ARG A 38 12.84 -2.78 21.60
N PRO A 39 13.72 -3.22 20.68
CA PRO A 39 14.44 -4.46 20.85
C PRO A 39 15.49 -4.32 21.96
N ASP A 40 15.62 -5.36 22.79
CA ASP A 40 16.58 -5.40 23.91
C ASP A 40 18.00 -5.73 23.43
N THR A 41 18.13 -6.36 22.27
CA THR A 41 19.42 -6.80 21.74
C THR A 41 19.50 -6.64 20.22
N TYR A 42 20.69 -6.37 19.72
CA TYR A 42 21.02 -6.41 18.30
C TYR A 42 22.43 -6.98 18.11
N ARG A 43 22.68 -7.63 16.98
CA ARG A 43 24.01 -8.16 16.65
C ARG A 43 24.86 -7.17 15.90
N GLU A 44 24.24 -6.40 15.01
CA GLU A 44 24.84 -5.38 14.16
C GLU A 44 23.98 -4.12 14.21
N ILE A 45 24.58 -2.96 14.50
CA ILE A 45 23.84 -1.70 14.69
C ILE A 45 23.03 -1.30 13.46
N ASN A 46 23.51 -1.59 12.25
CA ASN A 46 22.79 -1.28 11.03
C ASN A 46 21.46 -2.06 10.91
N ASN A 47 21.35 -3.21 11.55
CA ASN A 47 20.13 -4.03 11.56
C ASN A 47 19.10 -3.55 12.59
N PHE A 48 19.42 -2.53 13.38
CA PHE A 48 18.47 -1.88 14.30
C PHE A 48 17.46 -0.99 13.56
N TYR A 49 17.81 -0.45 12.40
CA TYR A 49 17.00 0.49 11.62
C TYR A 49 15.99 -0.24 10.73
N THR A 50 15.03 -0.89 11.34
CA THR A 50 14.01 -1.73 10.69
C THR A 50 12.71 -0.96 10.44
N ALA A 51 11.80 -1.51 9.62
CA ALA A 51 10.47 -0.96 9.46
C ALA A 51 9.65 -1.00 10.77
N THR A 52 9.90 -1.98 11.63
CA THR A 52 9.27 -2.08 12.96
C THR A 52 9.67 -0.92 13.85
N VAL A 53 10.95 -0.56 13.91
CA VAL A 53 11.41 0.57 14.74
C VAL A 53 10.89 1.91 14.19
N TYR A 54 10.95 2.12 12.88
CA TYR A 54 10.57 3.40 12.26
C TYR A 54 9.09 3.52 11.98
N GLU A 55 8.52 2.64 11.16
CA GLU A 55 7.15 2.79 10.68
C GLU A 55 6.12 2.46 11.78
N LYS A 56 6.30 1.33 12.47
CA LYS A 56 5.44 1.00 13.61
C LYS A 56 5.66 1.96 14.78
N GLY A 57 6.91 2.37 15.06
CA GLY A 57 7.22 3.38 16.07
C GLY A 57 6.52 4.71 15.81
N ALA A 58 6.48 5.18 14.55
CA ALA A 58 5.74 6.39 14.17
C ALA A 58 4.23 6.22 14.40
N GLU A 59 3.67 5.05 14.07
CA GLU A 59 2.26 4.74 14.35
C GLU A 59 1.95 4.75 15.87
N LEU A 60 2.85 4.26 16.70
CA LEU A 60 2.66 4.31 18.17
C LEU A 60 2.59 5.75 18.68
N VAL A 61 3.45 6.63 18.21
CA VAL A 61 3.42 8.06 18.57
C VAL A 61 2.12 8.72 18.11
N ARG A 62 1.66 8.41 16.89
CA ARG A 62 0.38 8.88 16.35
C ARG A 62 -0.79 8.35 17.18
N MET A 63 -0.78 7.06 17.50
CA MET A 63 -1.82 6.41 18.31
C MET A 63 -1.88 7.00 19.74
N LEU A 64 -0.73 7.28 20.35
CA LEU A 64 -0.65 7.98 21.63
C LEU A 64 -1.34 9.35 21.57
N LYS A 65 -1.04 10.13 20.51
CA LYS A 65 -1.72 11.42 20.28
C LYS A 65 -3.23 11.29 20.20
N MET A 66 -3.73 10.27 19.50
CA MET A 66 -5.16 10.00 19.43
C MET A 66 -5.78 9.65 20.79
N LEU A 67 -5.08 8.86 21.60
CA LEU A 67 -5.55 8.43 22.91
C LEU A 67 -5.66 9.58 23.90
N ILE A 68 -4.65 10.46 23.97
CA ILE A 68 -4.59 11.54 24.97
C ILE A 68 -5.13 12.89 24.47
N GLY A 69 -5.30 13.05 23.15
CA GLY A 69 -5.76 14.28 22.50
C GLY A 69 -4.65 15.28 22.20
N ASP A 70 -4.93 16.22 21.30
CA ASP A 70 -3.97 17.15 20.73
C ASP A 70 -3.31 18.07 21.78
N ASP A 71 -4.10 18.62 22.70
CA ASP A 71 -3.61 19.53 23.73
C ASP A 71 -2.65 18.85 24.71
N ALA A 72 -3.04 17.67 25.22
CA ALA A 72 -2.19 16.91 26.13
C ALA A 72 -0.93 16.41 25.41
N PHE A 73 -1.05 16.01 24.15
CA PHE A 73 0.10 15.60 23.34
C PHE A 73 1.07 16.77 23.13
N SER A 74 0.58 17.96 22.79
CA SER A 74 1.42 19.15 22.60
C SER A 74 2.18 19.54 23.89
N ARG A 75 1.48 19.51 25.05
CA ARG A 75 2.15 19.71 26.33
C ARG A 75 3.18 18.62 26.67
N GLY A 76 2.86 17.36 26.33
CA GLY A 76 3.78 16.23 26.53
C GLY A 76 5.07 16.37 25.73
N ILE A 77 4.99 16.82 24.47
CA ILE A 77 6.15 17.13 23.63
C ILE A 77 7.00 18.26 24.26
N GLN A 78 6.36 19.33 24.75
CA GLN A 78 7.08 20.40 25.41
C GLN A 78 7.84 19.89 26.65
N LEU A 79 7.17 19.12 27.53
CA LEU A 79 7.80 18.50 28.68
C LEU A 79 8.95 17.57 28.30
N TYR A 80 8.82 16.82 27.20
CA TYR A 80 9.87 15.95 26.72
C TYR A 80 11.12 16.75 26.33
N PHE A 81 10.97 17.84 25.60
CA PHE A 81 12.10 18.73 25.28
C PHE A 81 12.68 19.39 26.51
N GLU A 82 11.84 19.90 27.43
CA GLU A 82 12.30 20.54 28.67
C GLU A 82 13.12 19.60 29.57
N ARG A 83 12.75 18.30 29.64
CA ARG A 83 13.38 17.34 30.55
C ARG A 83 14.53 16.57 29.90
N CYS A 84 14.45 16.32 28.61
CA CYS A 84 15.28 15.33 27.94
C CYS A 84 16.22 15.92 26.88
N ASP A 85 16.10 17.22 26.52
CA ASP A 85 17.01 17.84 25.56
C ASP A 85 18.46 17.75 26.01
N GLY A 86 19.34 17.31 25.13
CA GLY A 86 20.76 17.10 25.42
C GLY A 86 21.08 15.91 26.32
N THR A 87 20.10 15.03 26.62
CA THR A 87 20.28 13.81 27.43
C THR A 87 20.12 12.54 26.60
N ALA A 88 20.45 11.39 27.19
CA ALA A 88 20.15 10.07 26.61
C ALA A 88 18.80 9.58 27.16
N ALA A 89 17.70 10.06 26.56
CA ALA A 89 16.35 9.71 26.98
C ALA A 89 15.93 8.29 26.54
N THR A 90 15.12 7.65 27.36
CA THR A 90 14.52 6.35 27.10
C THR A 90 13.06 6.47 26.61
N VAL A 91 12.46 5.35 26.18
CA VAL A 91 11.03 5.29 25.86
C VAL A 91 10.19 5.55 27.13
N GLU A 92 10.64 5.12 28.29
CA GLU A 92 10.00 5.35 29.58
C GLU A 92 9.99 6.84 29.93
N ASP A 93 11.10 7.57 29.72
CA ASP A 93 11.16 9.02 29.90
C ASP A 93 10.18 9.74 28.96
N PHE A 94 10.09 9.28 27.72
CA PHE A 94 9.14 9.80 26.75
C PHE A 94 7.69 9.60 27.22
N LEU A 95 7.29 8.38 27.58
CA LEU A 95 5.94 8.08 28.06
C LEU A 95 5.59 8.83 29.35
N ALA A 96 6.53 8.96 30.30
CA ALA A 96 6.34 9.70 31.56
C ALA A 96 5.99 11.19 31.33
N CYS A 97 6.50 11.81 30.26
CA CYS A 97 6.12 13.17 29.88
C CYS A 97 4.64 13.26 29.45
N PHE A 98 4.13 12.23 28.73
CA PHE A 98 2.73 12.17 28.31
C PHE A 98 1.79 11.75 29.42
N GLU A 99 2.22 10.91 30.36
CA GLU A 99 1.47 10.64 31.60
C GLU A 99 1.29 11.93 32.41
N ALA A 100 2.36 12.68 32.60
CA ALA A 100 2.32 13.94 33.32
C ALA A 100 1.42 15.00 32.64
N SER A 101 1.41 15.06 31.30
CA SER A 101 0.63 16.06 30.57
C SER A 101 -0.85 15.70 30.44
N SER A 102 -1.19 14.40 30.42
CA SER A 102 -2.55 13.91 30.19
C SER A 102 -3.27 13.45 31.47
N GLY A 103 -2.52 13.14 32.52
CA GLY A 103 -3.03 12.49 33.75
C GLY A 103 -3.45 11.03 33.54
N ARG A 104 -3.08 10.42 32.43
CA ARG A 104 -3.43 9.06 32.05
C ARG A 104 -2.28 8.10 32.34
N ASP A 105 -2.57 6.95 32.95
CA ASP A 105 -1.62 5.84 33.07
C ASP A 105 -1.39 5.21 31.69
N LEU A 106 -0.12 5.14 31.25
CA LEU A 106 0.31 4.59 29.97
C LEU A 106 1.06 3.26 30.12
N GLN A 107 1.09 2.64 31.30
CA GLN A 107 1.79 1.36 31.48
C GLN A 107 1.25 0.25 30.58
N HIS A 108 -0.09 0.17 30.41
CA HIS A 108 -0.69 -0.78 29.48
C HIS A 108 -0.35 -0.44 28.02
N PHE A 109 -0.28 0.85 27.67
CA PHE A 109 0.14 1.29 26.34
C PHE A 109 1.61 0.94 26.05
N ALA A 110 2.49 0.94 27.07
CA ALA A 110 3.91 0.61 26.93
C ALA A 110 4.16 -0.79 26.35
N LEU A 111 3.20 -1.72 26.51
CA LEU A 111 3.28 -3.06 25.89
C LEU A 111 3.48 -3.03 24.38
N TRP A 112 3.05 -1.98 23.69
CA TRP A 112 3.30 -1.81 22.26
C TRP A 112 4.78 -1.69 21.90
N TYR A 113 5.61 -1.19 22.82
CA TYR A 113 7.06 -1.10 22.64
C TYR A 113 7.77 -2.41 22.96
N GLU A 114 7.14 -3.29 23.73
CA GLU A 114 7.72 -4.52 24.25
C GLU A 114 7.28 -5.77 23.47
N GLN A 115 6.02 -5.82 23.02
CA GLN A 115 5.49 -6.97 22.28
C GLN A 115 5.73 -6.84 20.78
N ALA A 116 6.35 -7.87 20.20
CA ALA A 116 6.47 -8.05 18.76
C ALA A 116 5.15 -8.57 18.14
N GLY A 117 5.02 -8.45 16.84
CA GLY A 117 3.87 -8.95 16.08
C GLY A 117 2.79 -7.89 15.84
N THR A 118 2.03 -8.07 14.76
CA THR A 118 0.92 -7.20 14.39
C THR A 118 -0.39 -7.78 14.91
N PRO A 119 -1.15 -7.05 15.76
CA PRO A 119 -2.45 -7.52 16.23
C PRO A 119 -3.47 -7.62 15.10
N SER A 120 -4.32 -8.64 15.18
CA SER A 120 -5.55 -8.76 14.39
C SER A 120 -6.72 -8.25 15.25
N VAL A 121 -7.53 -7.37 14.69
CA VAL A 121 -8.77 -6.92 15.32
C VAL A 121 -9.95 -7.40 14.47
N THR A 122 -10.79 -8.22 15.08
CA THR A 122 -12.02 -8.71 14.43
C THR A 122 -13.23 -7.90 14.91
N ILE A 123 -14.03 -7.44 13.96
CA ILE A 123 -15.33 -6.78 14.22
C ILE A 123 -16.43 -7.65 13.64
N ALA A 124 -17.21 -8.29 14.51
CA ALA A 124 -18.43 -8.96 14.14
C ALA A 124 -19.63 -8.05 14.47
N ALA A 125 -20.42 -7.73 13.44
CA ALA A 125 -21.56 -6.85 13.54
C ALA A 125 -22.85 -7.60 13.25
N SER A 126 -23.90 -7.37 14.05
CA SER A 126 -25.23 -7.91 13.85
C SER A 126 -26.27 -6.82 14.05
N TYR A 127 -27.07 -6.54 13.01
CA TYR A 127 -28.18 -5.59 13.09
C TYR A 127 -29.50 -6.34 13.25
N ASP A 128 -30.25 -5.98 14.32
CA ASP A 128 -31.60 -6.44 14.56
C ASP A 128 -32.57 -5.34 14.14
N GLN A 129 -33.36 -5.60 13.09
CA GLN A 129 -34.28 -4.65 12.50
C GLN A 129 -35.50 -4.40 13.41
N ASP A 130 -35.99 -5.41 14.14
CA ASP A 130 -37.14 -5.30 15.00
C ASP A 130 -36.79 -4.54 16.29
N ALA A 131 -35.67 -4.87 16.89
CA ALA A 131 -35.13 -4.17 18.06
C ALA A 131 -34.46 -2.83 17.73
N LYS A 132 -34.19 -2.54 16.45
CA LYS A 132 -33.44 -1.37 15.98
C LYS A 132 -32.10 -1.23 16.68
N THR A 133 -31.38 -2.34 16.82
CA THR A 133 -30.11 -2.39 17.52
C THR A 133 -29.00 -2.93 16.64
N LEU A 134 -27.80 -2.39 16.83
CA LEU A 134 -26.56 -2.92 16.26
C LEU A 134 -25.67 -3.43 17.38
N SER A 135 -25.39 -4.72 17.38
CA SER A 135 -24.42 -5.35 18.28
C SER A 135 -23.06 -5.48 17.61
N LEU A 136 -22.02 -5.04 18.28
CA LEU A 136 -20.62 -5.19 17.88
C LEU A 136 -19.88 -6.09 18.85
N GLU A 137 -19.36 -7.18 18.35
CA GLU A 137 -18.34 -7.96 19.06
C GLU A 137 -16.98 -7.60 18.52
N LEU A 138 -16.15 -7.02 19.37
CA LEU A 138 -14.77 -6.65 19.09
C LEU A 138 -13.86 -7.68 19.75
N SER A 139 -12.88 -8.18 19.00
CA SER A 139 -11.83 -9.03 19.58
C SER A 139 -10.46 -8.68 19.02
N GLN A 140 -9.43 -8.88 19.83
CA GLN A 140 -8.04 -8.74 19.41
C GLN A 140 -7.23 -9.98 19.72
N GLU A 141 -6.31 -10.28 18.83
CA GLU A 141 -5.34 -11.35 18.98
C GLU A 141 -4.01 -10.94 18.34
N THR A 142 -2.90 -11.15 19.05
CA THR A 142 -1.55 -10.99 18.48
C THR A 142 -0.94 -12.38 18.34
N PRO A 143 -0.50 -12.80 17.15
CA PRO A 143 0.07 -14.13 16.95
C PRO A 143 1.40 -14.27 17.71
N PRO A 144 1.78 -15.49 18.11
CA PRO A 144 3.09 -15.80 18.66
C PRO A 144 4.21 -15.34 17.71
N THR A 145 5.31 -14.85 18.29
CA THR A 145 6.51 -14.46 17.55
C THR A 145 7.74 -15.10 18.17
N PRO A 146 8.88 -15.18 17.49
CA PRO A 146 10.11 -15.73 18.04
C PRO A 146 10.46 -15.12 19.41
N GLY A 147 10.64 -15.97 20.42
CA GLY A 147 10.93 -15.54 21.80
C GLY A 147 9.74 -15.00 22.60
N GLN A 148 8.57 -14.86 21.99
CA GLN A 148 7.35 -14.34 22.63
C GLN A 148 6.13 -15.19 22.26
N PRO A 149 5.97 -16.40 22.80
CA PRO A 149 4.85 -17.28 22.49
C PRO A 149 3.52 -16.78 23.07
N ASP A 150 3.57 -16.11 24.21
CA ASP A 150 2.40 -15.59 24.92
C ASP A 150 2.28 -14.09 24.72
N LYS A 151 1.07 -13.63 24.35
CA LYS A 151 0.77 -12.23 24.09
C LYS A 151 -0.33 -11.74 25.00
N LYS A 152 -0.15 -10.52 25.51
CA LYS A 152 -1.18 -9.79 26.27
C LYS A 152 -2.02 -8.93 25.34
N PRO A 153 -3.32 -8.71 25.63
CA PRO A 153 -4.10 -7.70 24.94
C PRO A 153 -3.43 -6.32 25.00
N LEU A 154 -3.47 -5.60 23.89
CA LEU A 154 -2.90 -4.26 23.76
C LEU A 154 -3.98 -3.18 23.91
N VAL A 155 -3.58 -1.93 24.13
CA VAL A 155 -4.50 -0.78 24.05
C VAL A 155 -4.64 -0.39 22.60
N ILE A 156 -5.79 -0.69 21.98
CA ILE A 156 -6.06 -0.42 20.57
C ILE A 156 -7.18 0.60 20.45
N PRO A 157 -6.89 1.86 20.08
CA PRO A 157 -7.91 2.85 19.79
C PRO A 157 -8.54 2.57 18.41
N LEU A 158 -9.81 2.23 18.41
CA LEU A 158 -10.61 2.02 17.21
C LEU A 158 -11.47 3.26 16.94
N ALA A 159 -11.06 4.09 16.00
CA ALA A 159 -11.90 5.18 15.53
C ALA A 159 -13.00 4.61 14.64
N ILE A 160 -14.26 4.88 15.00
CA ILE A 160 -15.44 4.34 14.32
C ILE A 160 -16.45 5.42 13.96
N GLY A 161 -17.33 5.10 13.02
CA GLY A 161 -18.54 5.83 12.67
C GLY A 161 -19.60 4.89 12.14
N LEU A 162 -20.84 5.35 12.02
CA LEU A 162 -21.97 4.61 11.48
C LEU A 162 -22.47 5.31 10.23
N ILE A 163 -22.56 4.58 9.13
CA ILE A 163 -23.07 5.09 7.84
C ILE A 163 -24.41 4.42 7.56
N GLY A 164 -25.47 5.22 7.47
CA GLY A 164 -26.79 4.73 7.10
C GLY A 164 -26.88 4.34 5.62
N GLU A 165 -27.94 3.63 5.24
CA GLU A 165 -28.18 3.17 3.86
C GLU A 165 -28.26 4.33 2.84
N SER A 166 -28.66 5.52 3.30
CA SER A 166 -28.66 6.75 2.50
C SER A 166 -27.25 7.31 2.21
N GLY A 167 -26.21 6.77 2.86
CA GLY A 167 -24.86 7.32 2.85
C GLY A 167 -24.65 8.45 3.86
N THR A 168 -25.62 8.75 4.70
CA THR A 168 -25.49 9.76 5.75
C THR A 168 -24.81 9.19 6.98
N GLU A 169 -23.88 9.94 7.56
CA GLU A 169 -23.29 9.57 8.84
C GLU A 169 -24.32 9.76 9.97
N LEU A 170 -24.52 8.69 10.74
CA LEU A 170 -25.41 8.71 11.90
C LEU A 170 -24.62 9.04 13.16
N PRO A 171 -25.18 9.85 14.08
CA PRO A 171 -24.52 10.12 15.34
C PRO A 171 -24.39 8.84 16.17
N LEU A 172 -23.23 8.69 16.82
CA LEU A 172 -23.01 7.61 17.78
C LEU A 172 -23.83 7.87 19.07
N LYS A 173 -25.18 7.85 18.93
CA LYS A 173 -26.09 7.83 20.08
C LYS A 173 -26.05 6.41 20.63
N ALA A 174 -25.50 6.25 21.80
CA ALA A 174 -25.44 4.95 22.41
C ALA A 174 -25.98 5.02 23.82
N GLU A 175 -27.05 4.29 24.06
CA GLU A 175 -27.25 3.67 25.36
C GLU A 175 -26.43 2.39 25.33
N ILE A 176 -25.48 2.30 26.23
CA ILE A 176 -24.51 1.20 26.25
C ILE A 176 -25.04 0.19 27.25
N ASP A 177 -25.26 -1.03 26.77
CA ASP A 177 -25.60 -2.15 27.64
C ASP A 177 -24.32 -2.63 28.35
N ALA A 178 -24.36 -2.69 29.65
CA ALA A 178 -23.24 -2.63 30.59
C ALA A 178 -22.41 -3.93 30.74
N PHE A 179 -22.15 -4.66 29.68
CA PHE A 179 -21.12 -5.70 29.71
C PHE A 179 -19.85 -5.17 29.00
N ASP A 180 -18.92 -4.58 29.72
CA ASP A 180 -17.72 -3.90 29.19
C ASP A 180 -18.04 -2.71 28.26
N GLY A 181 -18.98 -1.86 28.64
CA GLY A 181 -19.51 -0.80 27.80
C GLY A 181 -18.53 0.31 27.48
N ALA A 182 -18.60 0.86 26.26
CA ALA A 182 -17.93 2.10 25.90
C ALA A 182 -18.44 3.23 26.79
N SER A 183 -17.58 4.15 27.19
CA SER A 183 -17.97 5.33 27.95
C SER A 183 -18.59 6.39 27.05
N ALA A 184 -19.42 7.26 27.62
CA ALA A 184 -19.96 8.42 26.88
C ALA A 184 -18.85 9.29 26.26
N ALA A 185 -17.68 9.33 26.87
CA ALA A 185 -16.51 10.05 26.37
C ALA A 185 -15.91 9.39 25.12
N GLU A 186 -15.81 8.06 25.06
CA GLU A 186 -15.36 7.33 23.88
C GLU A 186 -16.29 7.57 22.70
N LEU A 187 -17.60 7.49 22.93
CA LEU A 187 -18.60 7.68 21.87
C LEU A 187 -18.63 9.12 21.34
N LYS A 188 -18.51 10.10 22.24
CA LYS A 188 -18.40 11.51 21.84
C LYS A 188 -17.17 11.76 20.95
N ARG A 189 -16.09 11.02 21.18
CA ARG A 189 -14.87 11.08 20.38
C ARG A 189 -14.92 10.21 19.12
N GLY A 190 -15.89 9.30 19.01
CA GLY A 190 -15.90 8.27 17.99
C GLY A 190 -14.71 7.30 18.10
N LEU A 191 -14.16 7.12 19.32
CA LEU A 191 -12.93 6.36 19.56
C LEU A 191 -13.19 5.32 20.66
N ILE A 192 -13.29 4.06 20.28
CA ILE A 192 -13.46 2.92 21.18
C ILE A 192 -12.07 2.39 21.56
N GLU A 193 -11.81 2.27 22.86
CA GLU A 193 -10.55 1.72 23.35
C GLU A 193 -10.69 0.22 23.64
N LEU A 194 -10.16 -0.62 22.77
CA LEU A 194 -10.11 -2.07 23.00
C LEU A 194 -8.88 -2.40 23.82
N THR A 195 -9.06 -2.61 25.13
CA THR A 195 -8.01 -2.88 26.12
C THR A 195 -7.99 -4.32 26.63
N SER A 196 -9.04 -5.09 26.32
CA SER A 196 -9.19 -6.50 26.67
C SER A 196 -9.23 -7.37 25.40
N ALA A 197 -9.11 -8.68 25.56
CA ALA A 197 -9.16 -9.61 24.43
C ALA A 197 -10.49 -9.54 23.65
N ARG A 198 -11.59 -9.18 24.35
CA ARG A 198 -12.91 -9.05 23.76
C ARG A 198 -13.65 -7.87 24.39
N ARG A 199 -14.53 -7.24 23.60
CA ARG A 199 -15.43 -6.19 24.06
C ARG A 199 -16.74 -6.27 23.27
N HIS A 200 -17.87 -6.09 23.93
CA HIS A 200 -19.19 -6.06 23.31
C HIS A 200 -19.82 -4.67 23.46
N ILE A 201 -20.39 -4.13 22.38
CA ILE A 201 -21.03 -2.82 22.35
C ILE A 201 -22.37 -2.93 21.64
N VAL A 202 -23.40 -2.28 22.16
CA VAL A 202 -24.73 -2.23 21.53
C VAL A 202 -25.12 -0.78 21.27
N PHE A 203 -25.46 -0.48 20.02
CA PHE A 203 -26.06 0.79 19.62
C PHE A 203 -27.59 0.58 19.49
N ARG A 204 -28.36 1.52 19.99
CA ARG A 204 -29.84 1.44 20.01
C ARG A 204 -30.46 2.58 19.20
N ASP A 205 -31.80 2.49 18.97
CA ASP A 205 -32.57 3.50 18.25
C ASP A 205 -32.06 3.81 16.83
N LEU A 206 -31.51 2.80 16.16
CA LEU A 206 -31.11 2.90 14.78
C LEU A 206 -32.31 2.67 13.86
N GLY A 207 -32.80 3.73 13.22
CA GLY A 207 -33.96 3.69 12.35
C GLY A 207 -33.79 2.95 11.04
N GLU A 208 -32.54 2.64 10.67
CA GLU A 208 -32.13 1.95 9.44
C GLU A 208 -30.93 1.05 9.69
N ARG A 209 -30.68 0.13 8.76
CA ARG A 209 -29.43 -0.65 8.74
C ARG A 209 -28.24 0.29 8.57
N VAL A 210 -27.16 0.01 9.28
CA VAL A 210 -25.94 0.80 9.24
C VAL A 210 -24.73 -0.04 8.87
N VAL A 211 -23.78 0.60 8.20
CA VAL A 211 -22.45 0.05 7.92
C VAL A 211 -21.44 0.71 8.85
N ILE A 212 -20.57 -0.10 9.43
CA ILE A 212 -19.55 0.38 10.36
C ILE A 212 -18.33 0.88 9.59
N SER A 213 -18.08 2.17 9.73
CA SER A 213 -16.83 2.81 9.32
C SER A 213 -15.80 2.59 10.42
N ALA A 214 -14.93 1.61 10.29
CA ALA A 214 -13.98 1.22 11.33
C ALA A 214 -12.54 1.61 10.96
N LEU A 215 -11.72 1.81 12.00
CA LEU A 215 -10.29 2.17 11.88
C LEU A 215 -10.08 3.46 11.09
N ARG A 216 -10.95 4.46 11.30
CA ARG A 216 -10.87 5.77 10.65
C ARG A 216 -9.51 6.40 10.83
N GLY A 217 -8.98 6.99 9.76
CA GLY A 217 -7.62 7.53 9.72
C GLY A 217 -6.54 6.48 9.99
N PHE A 218 -6.87 5.19 9.91
CA PHE A 218 -6.01 4.08 10.33
C PHE A 218 -5.52 4.28 11.77
N SER A 219 -6.47 4.31 12.70
CA SER A 219 -6.28 4.72 14.10
C SER A 219 -5.31 3.85 14.90
N ALA A 220 -4.98 2.64 14.46
CA ALA A 220 -4.00 1.75 15.08
C ALA A 220 -3.32 0.86 14.02
N PRO A 221 -2.04 0.46 14.23
CA PRO A 221 -1.30 -0.43 13.32
C PRO A 221 -1.71 -1.89 13.51
N VAL A 222 -2.92 -2.21 13.05
CA VAL A 222 -3.55 -3.54 13.20
C VAL A 222 -4.06 -4.08 11.87
N GLN A 223 -4.23 -5.39 11.79
CA GLN A 223 -4.97 -6.03 10.72
C GLN A 223 -6.46 -6.04 11.10
N LEU A 224 -7.28 -5.32 10.33
CA LEU A 224 -8.72 -5.30 10.54
C LEU A 224 -9.38 -6.46 9.80
N VAL A 225 -10.09 -7.31 10.52
CA VAL A 225 -10.93 -8.39 10.01
C VAL A 225 -12.39 -8.00 10.22
N GLN A 226 -13.05 -7.62 9.15
CA GLN A 226 -14.46 -7.22 9.17
C GLN A 226 -15.17 -7.86 7.98
N SER A 227 -16.28 -8.53 8.26
CA SER A 227 -17.16 -9.00 7.19
C SER A 227 -17.96 -7.81 6.67
N ALA A 228 -17.75 -7.45 5.42
CA ALA A 228 -18.52 -6.42 4.73
C ALA A 228 -19.02 -7.00 3.40
N SER A 229 -20.30 -6.77 3.07
CA SER A 229 -20.84 -7.13 1.77
C SER A 229 -20.30 -6.21 0.65
N ASP A 230 -20.54 -6.55 -0.60
CA ASP A 230 -20.18 -5.70 -1.73
C ASP A 230 -20.99 -4.39 -1.71
N GLU A 231 -22.23 -4.45 -1.20
CA GLU A 231 -23.08 -3.27 -0.96
C GLU A 231 -22.49 -2.37 0.12
N ASP A 232 -21.99 -2.94 1.22
CA ASP A 232 -21.34 -2.19 2.29
C ASP A 232 -20.08 -1.47 1.79
N LEU A 233 -19.25 -2.19 1.04
CA LEU A 233 -18.05 -1.61 0.43
C LEU A 233 -18.38 -0.52 -0.58
N SER A 234 -19.45 -0.69 -1.37
CA SER A 234 -19.93 0.33 -2.31
C SER A 234 -20.39 1.58 -1.57
N LEU A 235 -21.12 1.42 -0.49
CA LEU A 235 -21.62 2.51 0.35
C LEU A 235 -20.46 3.28 0.99
N GLN A 236 -19.52 2.58 1.61
CA GLN A 236 -18.34 3.20 2.21
C GLN A 236 -17.47 3.92 1.15
N CYS A 237 -17.23 3.29 0.01
CA CYS A 237 -16.45 3.90 -1.08
C CYS A 237 -17.07 5.21 -1.57
N ALA A 238 -18.39 5.26 -1.70
CA ALA A 238 -19.10 6.43 -2.19
C ALA A 238 -19.24 7.54 -1.16
N PHE A 239 -19.53 7.22 0.11
CA PHE A 239 -20.11 8.16 1.06
C PHE A 239 -19.38 8.27 2.41
N ASP A 240 -18.48 7.35 2.77
CA ASP A 240 -17.80 7.45 4.07
C ASP A 240 -17.07 8.81 4.17
N PRO A 241 -17.24 9.57 5.27
CA PRO A 241 -16.54 10.85 5.42
C PRO A 241 -15.04 10.70 5.66
N ASP A 242 -14.57 9.52 6.11
CA ASP A 242 -13.15 9.26 6.33
C ASP A 242 -12.46 8.82 5.03
N PRO A 243 -11.46 9.58 4.53
CA PRO A 243 -10.76 9.23 3.29
C PRO A 243 -10.03 7.89 3.34
N CYS A 244 -9.50 7.48 4.51
CA CYS A 244 -8.79 6.21 4.63
C CYS A 244 -9.77 5.04 4.52
N VAL A 245 -10.95 5.13 5.12
CA VAL A 245 -11.99 4.11 5.01
C VAL A 245 -12.54 4.04 3.58
N ARG A 246 -12.82 5.19 2.94
CA ARG A 246 -13.23 5.22 1.52
C ARG A 246 -12.22 4.53 0.62
N TRP A 247 -10.95 4.90 0.76
CA TRP A 247 -9.87 4.28 0.00
C TRP A 247 -9.77 2.78 0.30
N GLN A 248 -9.83 2.38 1.58
CA GLN A 248 -9.78 0.97 1.98
C GLN A 248 -10.94 0.16 1.39
N ALA A 249 -12.15 0.70 1.41
CA ALA A 249 -13.33 0.06 0.82
C ALA A 249 -13.15 -0.17 -0.69
N ALA A 250 -12.68 0.84 -1.43
CA ALA A 250 -12.39 0.72 -2.85
C ALA A 250 -11.30 -0.34 -3.12
N GLN A 251 -10.20 -0.33 -2.33
CA GLN A 251 -9.13 -1.33 -2.48
C GLN A 251 -9.63 -2.75 -2.16
N THR A 252 -10.40 -2.92 -1.07
CA THR A 252 -10.94 -4.22 -0.68
C THR A 252 -11.89 -4.76 -1.75
N TYR A 253 -12.78 -3.92 -2.28
CA TYR A 253 -13.72 -4.33 -3.34
C TYR A 253 -12.97 -4.70 -4.62
N ALA A 254 -12.07 -3.84 -5.09
CA ALA A 254 -11.24 -4.15 -6.25
C ALA A 254 -10.43 -5.43 -6.07
N THR A 255 -9.83 -5.65 -4.89
CA THR A 255 -9.07 -6.88 -4.59
C THR A 255 -9.96 -8.12 -4.68
N ARG A 256 -11.19 -8.09 -4.13
CA ARG A 256 -12.14 -9.21 -4.26
C ARG A 256 -12.44 -9.54 -5.71
N LEU A 257 -12.74 -8.52 -6.53
CA LEU A 257 -13.00 -8.70 -7.96
C LEU A 257 -11.79 -9.33 -8.67
N LEU A 258 -10.59 -8.83 -8.36
CA LEU A 258 -9.35 -9.27 -8.99
C LEU A 258 -8.93 -10.69 -8.55
N VAL A 259 -9.08 -11.03 -7.28
CA VAL A 259 -8.84 -12.40 -6.77
C VAL A 259 -9.81 -13.39 -7.38
N ALA A 260 -11.10 -13.03 -7.45
CA ALA A 260 -12.12 -13.86 -8.09
C ALA A 260 -11.79 -14.08 -9.58
N ALA A 261 -11.42 -13.03 -10.31
CA ALA A 261 -11.03 -13.11 -11.70
C ALA A 261 -9.75 -13.94 -11.92
N ALA A 262 -8.74 -13.80 -11.06
CA ALA A 262 -7.49 -14.56 -11.16
C ALA A 262 -7.68 -16.06 -10.89
N ARG A 263 -8.59 -16.42 -9.98
CA ARG A 263 -8.93 -17.83 -9.67
C ARG A 263 -9.90 -18.47 -10.65
N ALA A 264 -10.63 -17.68 -11.44
CA ALA A 264 -11.57 -18.19 -12.41
C ALA A 264 -10.85 -18.87 -13.61
N PRO A 265 -11.45 -19.90 -14.24
CA PRO A 265 -10.96 -20.43 -15.50
C PRO A 265 -10.86 -19.33 -16.57
N ALA A 266 -9.93 -19.46 -17.51
CA ALA A 266 -9.68 -18.45 -18.53
C ALA A 266 -10.94 -18.02 -19.32
N SER A 267 -11.89 -18.95 -19.53
CA SER A 267 -13.19 -18.71 -20.19
C SER A 267 -14.23 -17.99 -19.32
N GLY A 268 -14.02 -17.91 -18.01
CA GLY A 268 -14.99 -17.35 -17.04
C GLY A 268 -14.47 -16.13 -16.25
N ARG A 269 -13.38 -15.52 -16.69
CA ARG A 269 -12.73 -14.39 -15.98
C ARG A 269 -13.48 -13.06 -16.17
N ASN A 270 -14.77 -13.05 -15.89
CA ASN A 270 -15.56 -11.82 -15.85
C ASN A 270 -15.63 -11.30 -14.41
N HIS A 271 -15.60 -9.97 -14.26
CA HIS A 271 -15.79 -9.32 -12.96
C HIS A 271 -17.29 -9.23 -12.65
N SER A 272 -17.87 -10.27 -12.02
CA SER A 272 -19.19 -10.13 -11.40
C SER A 272 -19.11 -9.03 -10.32
N GLY A 273 -20.09 -8.12 -10.28
CA GLY A 273 -20.05 -6.97 -9.34
C GLY A 273 -19.38 -5.70 -9.87
N ILE A 274 -18.82 -5.72 -11.09
CA ILE A 274 -18.18 -4.55 -11.69
C ILE A 274 -19.12 -3.33 -11.78
N ALA A 275 -20.40 -3.55 -12.05
CA ALA A 275 -21.39 -2.47 -12.18
C ALA A 275 -21.54 -1.71 -10.87
N SER A 276 -21.67 -2.42 -9.74
CA SER A 276 -21.78 -1.79 -8.41
C SER A 276 -20.50 -1.07 -8.02
N PHE A 277 -19.35 -1.67 -8.29
CA PHE A 277 -18.04 -1.05 -8.04
C PHE A 277 -17.86 0.25 -8.84
N THR A 278 -18.12 0.21 -10.15
CA THR A 278 -17.97 1.40 -11.00
C THR A 278 -18.98 2.49 -10.68
N GLU A 279 -20.21 2.14 -10.25
CA GLU A 279 -21.19 3.10 -9.76
C GLU A 279 -20.75 3.77 -8.46
N ALA A 280 -20.16 3.01 -7.52
CA ALA A 280 -19.60 3.59 -6.30
C ALA A 280 -18.46 4.58 -6.62
N LEU A 281 -17.55 4.22 -7.53
CA LEU A 281 -16.50 5.13 -8.00
C LEU A 281 -17.07 6.35 -8.71
N ARG A 282 -18.11 6.20 -9.54
CA ARG A 282 -18.77 7.34 -10.21
C ARG A 282 -19.35 8.32 -9.21
N LYS A 283 -20.06 7.84 -8.19
CA LYS A 283 -20.59 8.68 -7.10
C LYS A 283 -19.48 9.43 -6.39
N ALA A 284 -18.40 8.72 -6.05
CA ALA A 284 -17.24 9.32 -5.40
C ALA A 284 -16.55 10.40 -6.24
N VAL A 285 -16.39 10.17 -7.54
CA VAL A 285 -15.82 11.15 -8.50
C VAL A 285 -16.75 12.34 -8.69
N SER A 286 -18.05 12.11 -8.81
CA SER A 286 -19.06 13.17 -9.02
C SER A 286 -19.28 14.05 -7.79
N ALA A 287 -19.07 13.53 -6.60
CA ALA A 287 -19.12 14.30 -5.35
C ALA A 287 -18.02 15.38 -5.28
N GLY A 288 -16.97 15.26 -6.10
CA GLY A 288 -15.85 16.20 -6.09
C GLY A 288 -14.97 16.03 -4.84
N GLY A 289 -14.23 17.09 -4.53
CA GLY A 289 -13.33 17.10 -3.37
C GLY A 289 -11.85 17.20 -3.77
N ASP A 290 -10.96 16.64 -2.95
CA ASP A 290 -9.51 16.67 -3.18
C ASP A 290 -9.14 15.83 -4.43
N PRO A 291 -8.60 16.45 -5.49
CA PRO A 291 -8.19 15.75 -6.70
C PRO A 291 -7.12 14.67 -6.43
N ALA A 292 -6.22 14.91 -5.47
CA ALA A 292 -5.20 13.93 -5.11
C ALA A 292 -5.83 12.67 -4.50
N PHE A 293 -6.83 12.83 -3.64
CA PHE A 293 -7.58 11.71 -3.07
C PHE A 293 -8.38 10.97 -4.14
N THR A 294 -9.06 11.67 -5.03
CA THR A 294 -9.81 11.06 -6.14
C THR A 294 -8.88 10.21 -7.03
N ALA A 295 -7.67 10.68 -7.31
CA ALA A 295 -6.66 9.90 -8.04
C ALA A 295 -6.28 8.60 -7.30
N GLN A 296 -6.10 8.65 -5.97
CA GLN A 296 -5.84 7.45 -5.15
C GLN A 296 -7.01 6.47 -5.14
N LEU A 297 -8.23 6.98 -5.10
CA LEU A 297 -9.44 6.14 -5.12
C LEU A 297 -9.59 5.38 -6.44
N LEU A 298 -9.24 6.02 -7.56
CA LEU A 298 -9.27 5.42 -8.91
C LEU A 298 -8.07 4.49 -9.18
N THR A 299 -7.06 4.46 -8.31
CA THR A 299 -5.88 3.61 -8.47
C THR A 299 -6.17 2.20 -7.94
N LEU A 300 -6.13 1.20 -8.82
CA LEU A 300 -6.36 -0.20 -8.46
C LEU A 300 -5.20 -0.79 -7.63
N PRO A 301 -5.46 -1.85 -6.82
CA PRO A 301 -4.44 -2.61 -6.11
C PRO A 301 -3.31 -3.06 -7.03
N SER A 302 -2.08 -3.15 -6.49
CA SER A 302 -0.94 -3.64 -7.25
C SER A 302 -1.02 -5.16 -7.47
N GLU A 303 -0.34 -5.66 -8.50
CA GLU A 303 -0.23 -7.11 -8.75
C GLU A 303 0.35 -7.86 -7.54
N THR A 304 1.30 -7.25 -6.85
CA THR A 304 1.89 -7.80 -5.62
C THR A 304 0.89 -7.88 -4.47
N ASP A 305 0.02 -6.88 -4.31
CA ASP A 305 -1.01 -6.90 -3.26
C ASP A 305 -2.05 -7.98 -3.54
N ILE A 306 -2.45 -8.14 -4.82
CA ILE A 306 -3.37 -9.19 -5.25
C ILE A 306 -2.74 -10.57 -5.05
N ALA A 307 -1.47 -10.75 -5.41
CA ALA A 307 -0.74 -12.01 -5.22
C ALA A 307 -0.67 -12.39 -3.72
N ARG A 308 -0.42 -11.41 -2.85
CA ARG A 308 -0.40 -11.63 -1.38
C ARG A 308 -1.77 -12.06 -0.85
N GLU A 309 -2.86 -11.47 -1.35
CA GLU A 309 -4.22 -11.85 -0.96
C GLU A 309 -4.63 -13.24 -1.46
N ILE A 310 -4.13 -13.65 -2.63
CA ILE A 310 -4.31 -15.01 -3.15
C ILE A 310 -3.57 -16.02 -2.27
N GLY A 311 -2.34 -15.71 -1.85
CA GLY A 311 -1.52 -16.47 -0.90
C GLY A 311 -0.76 -17.64 -1.51
N ASP A 312 -1.41 -18.53 -2.23
CA ASP A 312 -0.84 -19.73 -2.82
C ASP A 312 -1.32 -19.97 -4.26
N ASN A 313 -0.60 -20.79 -5.00
CA ASN A 313 -0.92 -21.12 -6.40
C ASN A 313 -1.16 -19.88 -7.28
N VAL A 314 -0.32 -18.86 -7.09
CA VAL A 314 -0.43 -17.56 -7.76
C VAL A 314 -0.03 -17.70 -9.23
N ASP A 315 -0.92 -17.24 -10.13
CA ASP A 315 -0.66 -17.06 -11.56
C ASP A 315 -0.52 -15.56 -11.89
N PRO A 316 0.72 -15.04 -12.08
CA PRO A 316 0.96 -13.63 -12.39
C PRO A 316 0.31 -13.17 -13.70
N ASP A 317 0.19 -14.03 -14.71
CA ASP A 317 -0.50 -13.69 -15.96
C ASP A 317 -2.00 -13.50 -15.72
N ALA A 318 -2.63 -14.37 -14.94
CA ALA A 318 -4.05 -14.24 -14.58
C ALA A 318 -4.33 -12.94 -13.79
N ILE A 319 -3.43 -12.58 -12.86
CA ILE A 319 -3.52 -11.32 -12.11
C ILE A 319 -3.39 -10.12 -13.05
N TYR A 320 -2.38 -10.12 -13.91
CA TYR A 320 -2.16 -9.04 -14.88
C TYR A 320 -3.39 -8.87 -15.78
N ASP A 321 -3.85 -9.94 -16.42
CA ASP A 321 -4.99 -9.92 -17.33
C ASP A 321 -6.28 -9.46 -16.66
N GLY A 322 -6.53 -9.92 -15.41
CA GLY A 322 -7.66 -9.49 -14.59
C GLY A 322 -7.59 -7.99 -14.30
N ARG A 323 -6.41 -7.52 -13.91
CA ARG A 323 -6.18 -6.11 -13.58
C ARG A 323 -6.33 -5.18 -14.79
N GLN A 324 -5.82 -5.59 -15.98
CA GLN A 324 -6.00 -4.80 -17.21
C GLN A 324 -7.47 -4.72 -17.63
N ARG A 325 -8.21 -5.83 -17.50
CA ARG A 325 -9.66 -5.83 -17.77
C ARG A 325 -10.41 -4.91 -16.81
N LEU A 326 -10.17 -5.01 -15.50
CA LEU A 326 -10.83 -4.14 -14.53
C LEU A 326 -10.50 -2.66 -14.77
N ARG A 327 -9.25 -2.34 -15.12
CA ARG A 327 -8.83 -0.99 -15.52
C ARG A 327 -9.65 -0.48 -16.72
N ALA A 328 -9.75 -1.29 -17.76
CA ALA A 328 -10.51 -0.96 -18.95
C ALA A 328 -12.02 -0.83 -18.66
N ASP A 329 -12.59 -1.68 -17.81
CA ASP A 329 -13.99 -1.62 -17.41
C ASP A 329 -14.29 -0.33 -16.62
N VAL A 330 -13.44 0.04 -15.66
CA VAL A 330 -13.54 1.31 -14.93
C VAL A 330 -13.43 2.50 -15.89
N GLY A 331 -12.45 2.47 -16.79
CA GLY A 331 -12.25 3.51 -17.80
C GLY A 331 -13.46 3.69 -18.72
N ARG A 332 -14.06 2.59 -19.19
CA ARG A 332 -15.29 2.62 -20.01
C ARG A 332 -16.49 3.16 -19.23
N ALA A 333 -16.71 2.63 -18.04
CA ALA A 333 -17.84 3.02 -17.21
C ALA A 333 -17.82 4.51 -16.82
N LEU A 334 -16.63 5.09 -16.60
CA LEU A 334 -16.45 6.48 -16.20
C LEU A 334 -15.95 7.38 -17.35
N SER A 335 -16.03 6.95 -18.60
CA SER A 335 -15.38 7.63 -19.74
C SER A 335 -15.76 9.11 -19.86
N THR A 336 -17.03 9.45 -19.64
CA THR A 336 -17.53 10.84 -19.70
C THR A 336 -16.92 11.71 -18.61
N GLU A 337 -16.93 11.23 -17.38
CA GLU A 337 -16.39 11.93 -16.22
C GLU A 337 -14.86 12.08 -16.34
N LEU A 338 -14.17 11.02 -16.74
CA LEU A 338 -12.71 11.00 -16.91
C LEU A 338 -12.27 11.96 -18.03
N LEU A 339 -12.98 11.99 -19.16
CA LEU A 339 -12.65 12.91 -20.26
C LEU A 339 -12.86 14.37 -19.84
N ARG A 340 -13.93 14.66 -19.10
CA ARG A 340 -14.16 15.99 -18.53
C ARG A 340 -13.03 16.36 -17.56
N LEU A 341 -12.69 15.49 -16.60
CA LEU A 341 -11.60 15.73 -15.65
C LEU A 341 -10.25 15.93 -16.36
N TYR A 342 -9.94 15.14 -17.37
CA TYR A 342 -8.71 15.27 -18.14
C TYR A 342 -8.56 16.65 -18.79
N ARG A 343 -9.66 17.21 -19.28
CA ARG A 343 -9.71 18.54 -19.92
C ARG A 343 -9.71 19.67 -18.88
N ASP A 344 -10.57 19.58 -17.87
CA ASP A 344 -10.77 20.65 -16.88
C ASP A 344 -9.56 20.84 -15.97
N LEU A 345 -8.77 19.78 -15.74
CA LEU A 345 -7.56 19.81 -14.92
C LEU A 345 -6.29 20.19 -15.72
N ALA A 346 -6.41 20.40 -17.04
CA ALA A 346 -5.30 20.98 -17.81
C ALA A 346 -4.94 22.38 -17.30
N SER A 347 -3.66 22.72 -17.32
CA SER A 347 -3.20 24.03 -16.83
C SER A 347 -1.95 24.48 -17.57
N ASP A 348 -1.98 25.72 -18.05
CA ASP A 348 -0.84 26.42 -18.64
C ASP A 348 -0.06 27.24 -17.60
N ALA A 349 -0.46 27.17 -16.31
CA ALA A 349 0.23 27.85 -15.23
C ALA A 349 1.67 27.31 -15.07
N PRO A 350 2.61 28.14 -14.61
CA PRO A 350 3.95 27.68 -14.26
C PRO A 350 3.91 26.52 -13.27
N TYR A 351 4.89 25.60 -13.35
CA TYR A 351 4.99 24.48 -12.44
C TYR A 351 5.03 24.95 -10.98
N SER A 352 4.18 24.35 -10.16
CA SER A 352 4.21 24.50 -8.70
C SER A 352 4.18 23.12 -8.02
N PRO A 353 5.00 22.89 -6.97
CA PRO A 353 5.00 21.65 -6.19
C PRO A 353 3.95 21.63 -5.07
N ASP A 354 3.10 22.65 -4.96
CA ASP A 354 2.06 22.71 -3.93
C ASP A 354 1.06 21.55 -4.06
N ALA A 355 0.34 21.25 -2.96
CA ALA A 355 -0.56 20.12 -2.88
C ALA A 355 -1.71 20.18 -3.90
N ALA A 356 -2.29 21.36 -4.12
CA ALA A 356 -3.41 21.53 -5.05
C ALA A 356 -2.97 21.28 -6.49
N SER A 357 -1.83 21.87 -6.91
CA SER A 357 -1.25 21.66 -8.25
C SER A 357 -0.80 20.20 -8.45
N ALA A 358 -0.21 19.58 -7.43
CA ALA A 358 0.19 18.17 -7.48
C ALA A 358 -1.04 17.25 -7.59
N GLY A 359 -2.10 17.51 -6.83
CA GLY A 359 -3.36 16.78 -6.89
C GLY A 359 -4.05 16.86 -8.25
N ARG A 360 -4.09 18.06 -8.84
CA ARG A 360 -4.62 18.28 -10.20
C ARG A 360 -3.87 17.43 -11.24
N ARG A 361 -2.54 17.46 -11.21
CA ARG A 361 -1.71 16.61 -12.10
C ARG A 361 -1.95 15.12 -11.86
N ALA A 362 -2.02 14.70 -10.60
CA ALA A 362 -2.26 13.30 -10.26
C ALA A 362 -3.58 12.80 -10.85
N LEU A 363 -4.69 13.53 -10.64
CA LEU A 363 -6.00 13.11 -11.15
C LEU A 363 -6.07 13.17 -12.68
N ARG A 364 -5.49 14.20 -13.30
CA ARG A 364 -5.42 14.31 -14.76
C ARG A 364 -4.67 13.13 -15.38
N ASN A 365 -3.54 12.74 -14.79
CA ASN A 365 -2.73 11.62 -15.26
C ASN A 365 -3.41 10.26 -15.03
N THR A 366 -4.13 10.10 -13.91
CA THR A 366 -4.95 8.91 -13.66
C THR A 366 -6.12 8.81 -14.66
N ALA A 367 -6.75 9.94 -14.99
CA ALA A 367 -7.80 9.96 -16.01
C ALA A 367 -7.25 9.56 -17.40
N LEU A 368 -6.09 10.06 -17.80
CA LEU A 368 -5.42 9.68 -19.05
C LEU A 368 -5.14 8.18 -19.11
N ASP A 369 -4.61 7.60 -18.02
CA ASP A 369 -4.31 6.18 -17.92
C ASP A 369 -5.56 5.31 -18.08
N LEU A 370 -6.65 5.64 -17.39
CA LEU A 370 -7.92 4.90 -17.48
C LEU A 370 -8.61 5.06 -18.84
N LEU A 371 -8.59 6.26 -19.42
CA LEU A 371 -9.13 6.51 -20.77
C LEU A 371 -8.40 5.69 -21.82
N THR A 372 -7.07 5.66 -21.77
CA THR A 372 -6.26 4.87 -22.71
C THR A 372 -6.46 3.37 -22.51
N SER A 373 -6.62 2.92 -21.27
CA SER A 373 -6.93 1.52 -20.96
C SER A 373 -8.32 1.09 -21.48
N ALA A 374 -9.29 2.01 -21.49
CA ALA A 374 -10.65 1.78 -22.00
C ALA A 374 -10.71 1.69 -23.53
N ASP A 375 -9.98 2.57 -24.20
CA ASP A 375 -9.88 2.68 -25.67
C ASP A 375 -8.48 3.19 -26.03
N GLU A 376 -7.61 2.24 -26.42
CA GLU A 376 -6.23 2.55 -26.79
C GLU A 376 -6.15 3.47 -28.02
N ALA A 377 -7.05 3.28 -29.00
CA ALA A 377 -7.04 4.07 -30.21
C ALA A 377 -7.38 5.55 -29.97
N ALA A 378 -8.31 5.82 -29.05
CA ALA A 378 -8.66 7.18 -28.64
C ALA A 378 -7.68 7.77 -27.61
N GLY A 379 -7.12 6.94 -26.71
CA GLY A 379 -6.26 7.39 -25.64
C GLY A 379 -4.82 7.67 -26.05
N THR A 380 -4.26 6.88 -26.98
CA THR A 380 -2.86 7.07 -27.44
C THR A 380 -2.60 8.47 -28.00
N PRO A 381 -3.46 9.08 -28.85
CA PRO A 381 -3.27 10.46 -29.28
C PRO A 381 -3.30 11.47 -28.12
N LEU A 382 -4.13 11.25 -27.08
CA LEU A 382 -4.17 12.12 -25.89
C LEU A 382 -2.86 12.01 -25.11
N ALA A 383 -2.35 10.79 -24.92
CA ALA A 383 -1.09 10.56 -24.23
C ALA A 383 0.09 11.17 -25.01
N ARG A 384 0.10 11.04 -26.34
CA ARG A 384 1.12 11.65 -27.21
C ARG A 384 1.08 13.19 -27.11
N ALA A 385 -0.11 13.79 -27.24
CA ALA A 385 -0.26 15.23 -27.13
C ALA A 385 0.20 15.74 -25.74
N GLN A 386 -0.13 15.05 -24.66
CA GLN A 386 0.35 15.44 -23.32
C GLN A 386 1.87 15.30 -23.22
N PHE A 387 2.47 14.23 -23.75
CA PHE A 387 3.92 14.06 -23.76
C PHE A 387 4.62 15.23 -24.47
N ASP A 388 4.12 15.65 -25.62
CA ASP A 388 4.70 16.71 -26.43
C ASP A 388 4.61 18.09 -25.75
N THR A 389 3.45 18.39 -25.18
CA THR A 389 3.13 19.72 -24.63
C THR A 389 3.49 19.88 -23.15
N ALA A 390 3.78 18.80 -22.42
CA ALA A 390 4.05 18.87 -20.99
C ALA A 390 5.21 19.81 -20.66
N SER A 391 4.93 20.79 -19.79
CA SER A 391 5.90 21.76 -19.28
C SER A 391 6.70 21.25 -18.08
N ASN A 392 6.31 20.10 -17.51
CA ASN A 392 6.93 19.53 -16.32
C ASN A 392 7.17 18.02 -16.47
N MET A 393 8.10 17.48 -15.66
CA MET A 393 8.47 16.07 -15.71
C MET A 393 7.33 15.14 -15.27
N THR A 394 6.50 15.54 -14.30
CA THR A 394 5.41 14.72 -13.78
C THR A 394 4.42 14.32 -14.88
N ASP A 395 3.94 15.31 -15.64
CA ASP A 395 2.97 15.07 -16.72
C ASP A 395 3.62 14.37 -17.91
N ARG A 396 4.88 14.73 -18.23
CA ARG A 396 5.59 14.09 -19.34
C ARG A 396 5.87 12.61 -19.10
N ILE A 397 6.35 12.26 -17.90
CA ILE A 397 6.64 10.86 -17.59
C ILE A 397 5.35 10.03 -17.41
N ALA A 398 4.27 10.64 -16.92
CA ALA A 398 2.97 9.97 -16.85
C ALA A 398 2.44 9.62 -18.23
N ALA A 399 2.50 10.57 -19.17
CA ALA A 399 2.11 10.32 -20.57
C ALA A 399 3.01 9.26 -21.23
N LEU A 400 4.33 9.33 -21.01
CA LEU A 400 5.26 8.31 -21.50
C LEU A 400 4.97 6.93 -20.90
N THR A 401 4.62 6.87 -19.62
CA THR A 401 4.23 5.61 -18.96
C THR A 401 2.99 5.01 -19.61
N VAL A 402 1.99 5.82 -19.90
CA VAL A 402 0.78 5.37 -20.60
C VAL A 402 1.12 4.86 -21.99
N LEU A 403 1.96 5.57 -22.76
CA LEU A 403 2.43 5.11 -24.08
C LEU A 403 3.20 3.78 -23.98
N CYS A 404 3.99 3.59 -22.94
CA CYS A 404 4.72 2.33 -22.70
C CYS A 404 3.82 1.12 -22.44
N LEU A 405 2.55 1.34 -22.07
CA LEU A 405 1.56 0.28 -21.91
C LEU A 405 0.84 -0.08 -23.22
N THR A 406 1.00 0.71 -24.29
CA THR A 406 0.42 0.47 -25.60
C THR A 406 1.41 -0.24 -26.53
N GLU A 407 0.89 -0.90 -27.58
CA GLU A 407 1.72 -1.49 -28.64
C GLU A 407 1.69 -0.60 -29.89
N SER A 408 2.12 0.66 -29.75
CA SER A 408 2.03 1.65 -30.82
C SER A 408 3.41 2.18 -31.25
N ALA A 409 3.52 2.65 -32.49
CA ALA A 409 4.70 3.38 -32.97
C ALA A 409 4.99 4.63 -32.11
N ALA A 410 3.94 5.29 -31.61
CA ALA A 410 4.06 6.47 -30.75
C ALA A 410 4.87 6.20 -29.46
N ARG A 411 4.89 4.95 -28.98
CA ARG A 411 5.73 4.52 -27.84
C ARG A 411 7.21 4.67 -28.16
N GLU A 412 7.64 4.09 -29.27
CA GLU A 412 9.07 4.08 -29.64
C GLU A 412 9.56 5.49 -29.95
N ASP A 413 8.77 6.27 -30.69
CA ASP A 413 9.07 7.67 -30.98
C ASP A 413 9.22 8.50 -29.69
N ALA A 414 8.26 8.35 -28.75
CA ALA A 414 8.30 9.08 -27.49
C ALA A 414 9.48 8.67 -26.60
N LEU A 415 9.86 7.39 -26.57
CA LEU A 415 11.04 6.91 -25.84
C LEU A 415 12.33 7.47 -26.41
N GLU A 416 12.46 7.53 -27.74
CA GLU A 416 13.62 8.09 -28.41
C GLU A 416 13.73 9.61 -28.19
N GLU A 417 12.61 10.33 -28.33
CA GLU A 417 12.57 11.77 -28.05
C GLU A 417 12.88 12.11 -26.59
N PHE A 418 12.34 11.30 -25.65
CA PHE A 418 12.64 11.47 -24.23
C PHE A 418 14.13 11.26 -23.95
N TYR A 419 14.73 10.22 -24.52
CA TYR A 419 16.16 9.98 -24.40
C TYR A 419 16.96 11.16 -24.97
N LYS A 420 16.69 11.59 -26.21
CA LYS A 420 17.40 12.71 -26.85
C LYS A 420 17.32 14.00 -26.02
N ARG A 421 16.17 14.27 -25.41
CA ARG A 421 15.95 15.48 -24.60
C ARG A 421 16.71 15.47 -23.28
N TYR A 422 16.92 14.30 -22.67
CA TYR A 422 17.43 14.18 -21.32
C TYR A 422 18.70 13.32 -21.19
N ALA A 423 19.39 13.03 -22.29
CA ALA A 423 20.59 12.17 -22.32
C ALA A 423 21.68 12.61 -21.34
N GLY A 424 21.80 13.92 -21.06
CA GLY A 424 22.78 14.47 -20.11
C GLY A 424 22.41 14.40 -18.64
N ASP A 425 21.18 13.96 -18.29
CA ASP A 425 20.73 13.88 -16.90
C ASP A 425 20.64 12.42 -16.43
N ALA A 426 21.59 12.04 -15.58
CA ALA A 426 21.72 10.67 -15.10
C ALA A 426 20.49 10.16 -14.37
N LEU A 427 19.80 11.01 -13.58
CA LEU A 427 18.60 10.63 -12.82
C LEU A 427 17.39 10.43 -13.73
N ILE A 428 17.30 11.21 -14.81
CA ILE A 428 16.22 11.06 -15.78
C ILE A 428 16.44 9.83 -16.65
N ILE A 429 17.70 9.50 -16.99
CA ILE A 429 18.03 8.27 -17.71
C ILE A 429 17.72 7.03 -16.85
N ASP A 430 17.89 7.07 -15.52
CA ASP A 430 17.43 5.99 -14.65
C ASP A 430 15.92 5.75 -14.78
N LYS A 431 15.10 6.81 -14.86
CA LYS A 431 13.65 6.69 -15.09
C LYS A 431 13.33 6.09 -16.46
N TRP A 432 14.05 6.51 -17.50
CA TRP A 432 13.90 5.99 -18.87
C TRP A 432 14.23 4.50 -18.96
N LEU A 433 15.27 4.04 -18.27
CA LEU A 433 15.62 2.63 -18.16
C LEU A 433 14.57 1.84 -17.40
N SER A 434 14.10 2.36 -16.25
CA SER A 434 13.07 1.72 -15.44
C SER A 434 11.74 1.56 -16.21
N LEU A 435 11.30 2.57 -16.93
CA LEU A 435 10.07 2.49 -17.73
C LEU A 435 10.13 1.35 -18.74
N GLN A 436 11.25 1.19 -19.42
CA GLN A 436 11.40 0.12 -20.41
C GLN A 436 11.47 -1.27 -19.78
N ALA A 437 12.08 -1.39 -18.60
CA ALA A 437 12.16 -2.64 -17.87
C ALA A 437 10.83 -3.09 -17.27
N THR A 438 9.92 -2.14 -16.98
CA THR A 438 8.61 -2.43 -16.38
C THR A 438 7.50 -2.61 -17.40
N MET A 439 7.77 -2.53 -18.70
CA MET A 439 6.76 -2.84 -19.74
C MET A 439 6.28 -4.30 -19.60
N PRO A 440 4.97 -4.55 -19.63
CA PRO A 440 4.45 -5.91 -19.45
C PRO A 440 4.47 -6.77 -20.73
N HIS A 441 5.13 -6.30 -21.78
CA HIS A 441 5.14 -6.93 -23.12
C HIS A 441 6.12 -8.11 -23.23
N PRO A 442 5.84 -9.14 -24.03
CA PRO A 442 6.69 -10.34 -24.15
C PRO A 442 8.15 -10.06 -24.54
N GLY A 443 8.42 -9.02 -25.33
CA GLY A 443 9.79 -8.65 -25.76
C GLY A 443 10.60 -7.85 -24.74
N THR A 444 10.09 -7.62 -23.53
CA THR A 444 10.76 -6.75 -22.54
C THR A 444 12.11 -7.29 -22.06
N LEU A 445 12.26 -8.62 -21.92
CA LEU A 445 13.55 -9.20 -21.54
C LEU A 445 14.62 -8.94 -22.59
N ASP A 446 14.29 -9.08 -23.87
CA ASP A 446 15.24 -8.81 -24.97
C ASP A 446 15.57 -7.32 -25.05
N ARG A 447 14.60 -6.44 -24.81
CA ARG A 447 14.82 -5.00 -24.70
C ARG A 447 15.80 -4.68 -23.55
N VAL A 448 15.60 -5.26 -22.37
CA VAL A 448 16.50 -5.07 -21.21
C VAL A 448 17.92 -5.56 -21.54
N ARG A 449 18.06 -6.74 -22.14
CA ARG A 449 19.35 -7.26 -22.59
C ARG A 449 20.02 -6.36 -23.64
N GLY A 450 19.21 -5.78 -24.53
CA GLY A 450 19.67 -4.79 -25.51
C GLY A 450 20.22 -3.54 -24.83
N LEU A 451 19.48 -2.97 -23.89
CA LEU A 451 19.87 -1.78 -23.12
C LEU A 451 21.14 -2.01 -22.28
N MET A 452 21.34 -3.22 -21.75
CA MET A 452 22.58 -3.56 -21.00
C MET A 452 23.85 -3.47 -21.86
N ARG A 453 23.73 -3.48 -23.20
CA ARG A 453 24.87 -3.37 -24.14
C ARG A 453 25.12 -1.95 -24.61
N THR A 454 24.30 -1.00 -24.21
CA THR A 454 24.42 0.41 -24.59
C THR A 454 25.30 1.18 -23.61
N GLU A 455 25.77 2.35 -24.02
CA GLU A 455 26.59 3.25 -23.17
C GLU A 455 25.81 3.81 -21.96
N GLN A 456 24.48 3.79 -21.99
CA GLN A 456 23.61 4.28 -20.92
C GLN A 456 23.60 3.36 -19.70
N PHE A 457 24.07 2.12 -19.86
CA PHE A 457 24.08 1.13 -18.79
C PHE A 457 25.49 0.74 -18.38
N SER A 458 25.70 0.52 -17.08
CA SER A 458 26.92 -0.05 -16.53
C SER A 458 26.61 -0.89 -15.30
N MET A 459 27.07 -2.15 -15.29
CA MET A 459 26.99 -3.05 -14.11
C MET A 459 27.77 -2.51 -12.89
N ALA A 460 28.73 -1.61 -13.09
CA ALA A 460 29.48 -0.97 -12.01
C ALA A 460 28.69 0.17 -11.32
N ASN A 461 27.60 0.64 -11.94
CA ASN A 461 26.76 1.71 -11.38
C ASN A 461 25.53 1.13 -10.70
N PRO A 462 25.44 1.15 -9.34
CA PRO A 462 24.30 0.58 -8.60
C PRO A 462 22.95 1.20 -8.97
N ASN A 463 22.90 2.49 -9.35
CA ASN A 463 21.66 3.14 -9.76
C ASN A 463 21.17 2.61 -11.11
N ARG A 464 22.08 2.40 -12.07
CA ARG A 464 21.75 1.79 -13.37
C ARG A 464 21.25 0.35 -13.20
N VAL A 465 21.93 -0.45 -12.36
CA VAL A 465 21.51 -1.82 -12.04
C VAL A 465 20.11 -1.81 -11.41
N ARG A 466 19.87 -0.93 -10.44
CA ARG A 466 18.55 -0.81 -9.81
C ARG A 466 17.47 -0.37 -10.80
N ALA A 467 17.78 0.60 -11.67
CA ALA A 467 16.82 1.14 -12.62
C ALA A 467 16.43 0.11 -13.69
N LEU A 468 17.39 -0.56 -14.30
CA LEU A 468 17.12 -1.49 -15.40
C LEU A 468 16.85 -2.91 -14.90
N ILE A 469 17.78 -3.52 -14.18
CA ILE A 469 17.66 -4.92 -13.75
C ILE A 469 16.67 -5.04 -12.59
N GLY A 470 16.75 -4.13 -11.61
CA GLY A 470 15.77 -4.05 -10.51
C GLY A 470 14.37 -3.71 -11.01
N GLY A 471 14.23 -2.84 -12.03
CA GLY A 471 12.97 -2.57 -12.71
C GLY A 471 12.36 -3.81 -13.36
N PHE A 472 13.19 -4.62 -14.04
CA PHE A 472 12.75 -5.91 -14.61
C PHE A 472 12.36 -6.91 -13.52
N ALA A 473 13.12 -7.00 -12.43
CA ALA A 473 12.81 -7.87 -11.30
C ALA A 473 11.47 -7.50 -10.62
N ALA A 474 11.08 -6.22 -10.66
CA ALA A 474 9.80 -5.74 -10.16
C ALA A 474 8.62 -5.97 -11.14
N ASN A 475 8.89 -6.28 -12.39
CA ASN A 475 7.88 -6.61 -13.41
C ASN A 475 7.34 -8.02 -13.17
N GLN A 476 6.26 -8.13 -12.41
CA GLN A 476 5.72 -9.41 -11.95
C GLN A 476 5.45 -10.39 -13.10
N ARG A 477 4.91 -9.90 -14.21
CA ARG A 477 4.60 -10.73 -15.38
C ARG A 477 5.86 -11.28 -16.05
N GLN A 478 6.87 -10.44 -16.30
CA GLN A 478 8.07 -10.82 -17.06
C GLN A 478 9.12 -11.52 -16.20
N PHE A 479 9.27 -11.13 -14.94
CA PHE A 479 10.12 -11.83 -13.98
C PHE A 479 9.64 -13.26 -13.75
N ASN A 480 8.32 -13.45 -13.59
CA ASN A 480 7.70 -14.74 -13.40
C ASN A 480 7.23 -15.37 -14.74
N ALA A 481 7.92 -15.10 -15.84
CA ALA A 481 7.55 -15.69 -17.14
C ALA A 481 7.44 -17.23 -17.06
N PRO A 482 6.42 -17.85 -17.71
CA PRO A 482 6.14 -19.28 -17.55
C PRO A 482 7.23 -20.21 -18.11
N ASP A 483 8.15 -19.69 -18.90
CA ASP A 483 9.32 -20.42 -19.42
C ASP A 483 10.53 -20.38 -18.47
N GLY A 484 10.50 -19.54 -17.41
CA GLY A 484 11.58 -19.36 -16.44
C GLY A 484 12.66 -18.38 -16.86
N SER A 485 12.56 -17.78 -18.04
CA SER A 485 13.58 -16.87 -18.60
C SER A 485 13.86 -15.65 -17.72
N GLY A 486 12.85 -15.16 -16.97
CA GLY A 486 13.02 -14.07 -16.01
C GLY A 486 13.84 -14.49 -14.80
N TYR A 487 13.60 -15.69 -14.27
CA TYR A 487 14.38 -16.25 -13.16
C TYR A 487 15.83 -16.47 -13.54
N ASP A 488 16.08 -17.06 -14.74
CA ASP A 488 17.44 -17.27 -15.26
C ASP A 488 18.17 -15.94 -15.41
N PHE A 489 17.53 -14.93 -16.00
CA PHE A 489 18.14 -13.62 -16.21
C PHE A 489 18.54 -12.94 -14.89
N ILE A 490 17.62 -12.89 -13.90
CA ILE A 490 17.93 -12.26 -12.60
C ILE A 490 18.97 -13.08 -11.84
N GLY A 491 18.89 -14.40 -11.86
CA GLY A 491 19.89 -15.26 -11.21
C GLY A 491 21.30 -15.09 -11.82
N GLU A 492 21.40 -14.98 -13.13
CA GLU A 492 22.68 -14.68 -13.82
C GLU A 492 23.22 -13.30 -13.42
N CYS A 493 22.36 -12.29 -13.33
CA CYS A 493 22.75 -10.96 -12.86
C CYS A 493 23.23 -10.98 -11.40
N VAL A 494 22.59 -11.76 -10.51
CA VAL A 494 23.05 -11.97 -9.13
C VAL A 494 24.46 -12.53 -9.11
N LEU A 495 24.73 -13.62 -9.86
CA LEU A 495 26.03 -14.26 -9.93
C LEU A 495 27.13 -13.34 -10.52
N LEU A 496 26.78 -12.47 -11.46
CA LEU A 496 27.71 -11.50 -12.03
C LEU A 496 28.03 -10.34 -11.07
N LEU A 497 27.09 -9.99 -10.21
CA LEU A 497 27.23 -8.87 -9.27
C LEU A 497 27.87 -9.29 -7.95
N ASP A 498 27.63 -10.51 -7.50
CA ASP A 498 28.08 -10.99 -6.20
C ASP A 498 29.57 -10.74 -5.92
N PRO A 499 30.52 -11.08 -6.83
CA PRO A 499 31.94 -10.81 -6.59
C PRO A 499 32.31 -9.32 -6.55
N LYS A 500 31.45 -8.43 -7.05
CA LYS A 500 31.72 -6.98 -7.22
C LYS A 500 30.98 -6.14 -6.18
N ASN A 501 29.74 -6.48 -5.90
CA ASN A 501 28.86 -5.76 -5.00
C ASN A 501 27.79 -6.70 -4.41
N PRO A 502 28.13 -7.45 -3.34
CA PRO A 502 27.21 -8.39 -2.71
C PRO A 502 25.89 -7.76 -2.27
N HIS A 503 25.91 -6.51 -1.78
CA HIS A 503 24.70 -5.83 -1.34
C HIS A 503 23.69 -5.58 -2.47
N VAL A 504 24.17 -5.23 -3.67
CA VAL A 504 23.30 -5.08 -4.85
C VAL A 504 22.80 -6.45 -5.32
N ALA A 505 23.65 -7.49 -5.27
CA ALA A 505 23.25 -8.86 -5.61
C ALA A 505 22.15 -9.38 -4.69
N VAL A 506 22.26 -9.18 -3.36
CA VAL A 506 21.21 -9.53 -2.37
C VAL A 506 19.89 -8.81 -2.66
N ARG A 507 19.95 -7.53 -3.03
CA ARG A 507 18.72 -6.79 -3.38
C ARG A 507 18.03 -7.37 -4.60
N LEU A 508 18.76 -7.80 -5.63
CA LEU A 508 18.18 -8.48 -6.78
C LEU A 508 17.63 -9.85 -6.40
N LEU A 509 18.36 -10.60 -5.58
CA LEU A 509 17.94 -11.91 -5.09
C LEU A 509 16.61 -11.83 -4.29
N SER A 510 16.34 -10.73 -3.62
CA SER A 510 15.08 -10.51 -2.90
C SER A 510 13.83 -10.56 -3.79
N ALA A 511 13.96 -10.47 -5.12
CA ALA A 511 12.85 -10.70 -6.05
C ALA A 511 12.26 -12.12 -5.94
N PHE A 512 13.07 -13.09 -5.54
CA PHE A 512 12.63 -14.48 -5.35
C PHE A 512 11.87 -14.73 -4.05
N ARG A 513 11.76 -13.77 -3.13
CA ARG A 513 11.17 -14.00 -1.79
C ARG A 513 9.77 -14.62 -1.78
N THR A 514 8.99 -14.44 -2.84
CA THR A 514 7.61 -14.93 -2.98
C THR A 514 7.48 -16.15 -3.89
N TRP A 515 8.59 -16.78 -4.29
CA TRP A 515 8.59 -17.86 -5.26
C TRP A 515 7.71 -19.07 -4.87
N ARG A 516 7.61 -19.37 -3.57
CA ARG A 516 6.78 -20.48 -3.07
C ARG A 516 5.29 -20.26 -3.21
N MET A 517 4.87 -19.00 -3.35
CA MET A 517 3.47 -18.63 -3.57
C MET A 517 3.02 -18.91 -5.01
N MET A 518 3.95 -19.03 -5.95
CA MET A 518 3.64 -19.19 -7.37
C MET A 518 3.01 -20.56 -7.67
N GLU A 519 2.37 -20.67 -8.83
CA GLU A 519 1.86 -21.94 -9.32
C GLU A 519 3.00 -22.98 -9.48
N PRO A 520 2.70 -24.30 -9.49
CA PRO A 520 3.73 -25.34 -9.35
C PRO A 520 4.83 -25.33 -10.43
N ARG A 521 4.54 -24.89 -11.66
CA ARG A 521 5.55 -24.79 -12.72
C ARG A 521 6.56 -23.71 -12.41
N ARG A 522 6.08 -22.49 -12.08
CA ARG A 522 6.92 -21.34 -11.72
C ARG A 522 7.71 -21.60 -10.44
N CYS A 523 7.08 -22.24 -9.42
CA CYS A 523 7.79 -22.67 -8.23
C CYS A 523 9.03 -23.53 -8.56
N ARG A 524 8.86 -24.57 -9.38
CA ARG A 524 9.98 -25.46 -9.75
C ARG A 524 11.09 -24.72 -10.51
N LEU A 525 10.74 -23.79 -11.40
CA LEU A 525 11.72 -23.03 -12.18
C LEU A 525 12.50 -22.05 -11.29
N ALA A 526 11.81 -21.34 -10.40
CA ALA A 526 12.44 -20.44 -9.43
C ALA A 526 13.34 -21.20 -8.46
N GLU A 527 12.87 -22.35 -7.92
CA GLU A 527 13.67 -23.22 -7.07
C GLU A 527 14.94 -23.73 -7.76
N ALA A 528 14.81 -24.17 -9.01
CA ALA A 528 15.95 -24.65 -9.79
C ALA A 528 17.02 -23.55 -9.92
N MET A 529 16.62 -22.30 -10.18
CA MET A 529 17.56 -21.17 -10.26
C MET A 529 18.18 -20.86 -8.90
N LEU A 530 17.41 -20.85 -7.81
CA LEU A 530 17.96 -20.66 -6.46
C LEU A 530 18.95 -21.75 -6.09
N ARG A 531 18.67 -23.02 -6.40
CA ARG A 531 19.61 -24.14 -6.18
C ARG A 531 20.88 -24.01 -7.05
N ARG A 532 20.75 -23.51 -8.30
CA ARG A 532 21.90 -23.22 -9.16
C ARG A 532 22.79 -22.15 -8.54
N ILE A 533 22.22 -21.08 -7.97
CA ILE A 533 22.99 -20.07 -7.24
C ILE A 533 23.65 -20.69 -6.02
N GLN A 534 22.89 -21.44 -5.18
CA GLN A 534 23.40 -22.11 -3.98
C GLN A 534 24.62 -22.99 -4.26
N GLY A 535 24.64 -23.69 -5.41
CA GLY A 535 25.72 -24.58 -5.83
C GLY A 535 27.03 -23.88 -6.19
N VAL A 536 27.08 -22.55 -6.27
CA VAL A 536 28.31 -21.80 -6.58
C VAL A 536 29.19 -21.71 -5.34
N ALA A 537 30.40 -22.29 -5.39
CA ALA A 537 31.29 -22.38 -4.23
C ALA A 537 31.80 -21.01 -3.74
N SER A 538 31.96 -20.05 -4.66
CA SER A 538 32.55 -18.72 -4.42
C SER A 538 31.54 -17.63 -4.05
N LEU A 539 30.32 -17.99 -3.63
CA LEU A 539 29.34 -17.00 -3.18
C LEU A 539 29.83 -16.20 -1.98
N SER A 540 29.54 -14.90 -1.97
CA SER A 540 29.71 -14.08 -0.79
C SER A 540 28.86 -14.62 0.38
N PRO A 541 29.26 -14.36 1.64
CA PRO A 541 28.44 -14.71 2.80
C PRO A 541 27.01 -14.15 2.74
N ASP A 542 26.85 -12.93 2.23
CA ASP A 542 25.57 -12.23 2.14
C ASP A 542 24.59 -12.95 1.19
N VAL A 543 25.03 -13.26 -0.04
CA VAL A 543 24.20 -13.95 -1.03
C VAL A 543 23.91 -15.39 -0.57
N ARG A 544 24.91 -16.08 0.00
CA ARG A 544 24.75 -17.46 0.52
C ARG A 544 23.67 -17.51 1.60
N ASP A 545 23.72 -16.59 2.58
CA ASP A 545 22.75 -16.55 3.68
C ASP A 545 21.30 -16.38 3.15
N ILE A 546 21.10 -15.46 2.19
CA ILE A 546 19.75 -15.22 1.62
C ILE A 546 19.26 -16.41 0.80
N VAL A 547 20.13 -17.04 0.00
CA VAL A 547 19.74 -18.22 -0.80
C VAL A 547 19.40 -19.39 0.10
N ASP A 548 20.22 -19.69 1.12
CA ASP A 548 19.99 -20.79 2.04
C ASP A 548 18.67 -20.62 2.79
N ARG A 549 18.38 -19.41 3.28
CA ARG A 549 17.09 -19.08 3.91
C ARG A 549 15.91 -19.12 2.94
N SER A 550 16.10 -18.76 1.69
CA SER A 550 15.05 -18.84 0.67
C SER A 550 14.68 -20.27 0.32
N LEU A 551 15.61 -21.22 0.47
CA LEU A 551 15.42 -22.65 0.19
C LEU A 551 15.06 -23.48 1.44
N ALA A 552 15.34 -22.99 2.64
CA ALA A 552 14.89 -23.60 3.90
C ALA A 552 13.36 -23.47 4.05
#